data_bdd8db1e9d23496aaa2870cd6bb3acb0
#
_entry.id   bdd8db1e9d23496aaa2870cd6bb3acb0
#
_cell.length_a   1.000
_cell.length_b   1.000
_cell.length_c   1.000
_cell.angle_alpha   90.00
_cell.angle_beta   90.00
_cell.angle_gamma   90.00
#
_symmetry.space_group_name_H-M   'P 1'
#
loop_
_entity.id
_entity.type
_entity.pdbx_description
1 polymer ?
#
loop_
_entity_poly.entity_id
_entity_poly.type
_entity_poly.pdbx_seq_one_letter_code
_entity_poly.pdbx_strand_id
1 'polypeptide(L)'
;EGAGFALAQARLGPGRIHHCMRSIGQCEVALDLMCQRALERRAFGKYLHEYGNIGDWIAEARIEIEQARLLVLKTAWMIDQVGNREARREISMITALVPPLQTKIVNRAIQVFGAMGLSPDTPLPYLWSWGRALQILDGPDEVHLRAVARYEIKRAGEERGSNVISEGYRQSRYVPPRE
;
A
#
# COMPACT_ATOMS: atom_id res chain seq x y z
N GLU A 1 -33.09 9.16 13.47
CA GLU A 1 -32.68 10.01 12.35
C GLU A 1 -31.24 10.51 12.56
N GLY A 2 -30.48 10.76 11.48
CA GLY A 2 -29.10 11.28 11.53
C GLY A 2 -27.97 10.26 11.74
N ALA A 3 -28.26 8.98 12.00
CA ALA A 3 -27.24 7.95 12.25
C ALA A 3 -26.66 7.29 10.98
N GLY A 4 -27.12 7.65 9.77
CA GLY A 4 -26.74 6.99 8.52
C GLY A 4 -25.24 6.97 8.27
N PHE A 5 -24.52 8.08 8.52
CA PHE A 5 -23.07 8.14 8.35
C PHE A 5 -22.32 7.22 9.33
N ALA A 6 -22.77 7.14 10.58
CA ALA A 6 -22.17 6.25 11.58
C ALA A 6 -22.34 4.77 11.22
N LEU A 7 -23.52 4.40 10.72
CA LEU A 7 -23.81 3.05 10.22
C LEU A 7 -22.95 2.71 8.99
N ALA A 8 -22.81 3.64 8.04
CA ALA A 8 -21.91 3.47 6.91
C ALA A 8 -20.45 3.24 7.34
N GLN A 9 -19.94 4.04 8.28
CA GLN A 9 -18.57 3.90 8.79
C GLN A 9 -18.33 2.57 9.52
N ALA A 10 -19.31 2.05 10.25
CA ALA A 10 -19.20 0.74 10.89
C ALA A 10 -19.00 -0.39 9.88
N ARG A 11 -19.65 -0.29 8.71
CA ARG A 11 -19.51 -1.28 7.61
C ARG A 11 -18.21 -1.09 6.83
N LEU A 12 -17.76 0.15 6.62
CA LEU A 12 -16.61 0.45 5.75
C LEU A 12 -15.27 -0.03 6.33
N GLY A 13 -15.12 -0.11 7.64
CA GLY A 13 -13.87 -0.59 8.26
C GLY A 13 -13.49 -2.00 7.81
N PRO A 14 -14.33 -3.03 8.04
CA PRO A 14 -14.11 -4.38 7.54
C PRO A 14 -14.05 -4.44 6.00
N GLY A 15 -14.84 -3.62 5.30
CA GLY A 15 -14.82 -3.52 3.84
C GLY A 15 -13.46 -3.12 3.30
N ARG A 16 -12.77 -2.18 3.93
CA ARG A 16 -11.43 -1.72 3.54
C ARG A 16 -10.38 -2.82 3.64
N ILE A 17 -10.41 -3.63 4.70
CA ILE A 17 -9.52 -4.81 4.81
C ILE A 17 -9.79 -5.79 3.66
N HIS A 18 -11.06 -6.09 3.40
CA HIS A 18 -11.44 -6.97 2.31
C HIS A 18 -10.89 -6.49 0.95
N HIS A 19 -11.01 -5.20 0.67
CA HIS A 19 -10.42 -4.61 -0.54
C HIS A 19 -8.91 -4.77 -0.60
N CYS A 20 -8.20 -4.49 0.49
CA CYS A 20 -6.75 -4.64 0.55
C CYS A 20 -6.30 -6.10 0.38
N MET A 21 -6.96 -7.06 1.03
CA MET A 21 -6.66 -8.49 0.88
C MET A 21 -6.82 -8.95 -0.58
N ARG A 22 -7.92 -8.57 -1.22
CA ARG A 22 -8.17 -8.87 -2.62
C ARG A 22 -7.12 -8.22 -3.54
N SER A 23 -6.74 -6.98 -3.28
CA SER A 23 -5.71 -6.27 -4.03
C SER A 23 -4.35 -6.98 -3.95
N ILE A 24 -3.97 -7.48 -2.77
CA ILE A 24 -2.75 -8.29 -2.62
C ILE A 24 -2.81 -9.55 -3.49
N GLY A 25 -3.94 -10.26 -3.50
CA GLY A 25 -4.13 -11.40 -4.39
C GLY A 25 -4.02 -11.03 -5.88
N GLN A 26 -4.51 -9.86 -6.25
CA GLN A 26 -4.39 -9.33 -7.62
C GLN A 26 -2.95 -8.94 -7.98
N CYS A 27 -2.18 -8.44 -7.00
CA CYS A 27 -0.74 -8.21 -7.15
C CYS A 27 0.03 -9.51 -7.40
N GLU A 28 -0.32 -10.60 -6.70
CA GLU A 28 0.27 -11.93 -6.93
C GLU A 28 0.02 -12.41 -8.37
N VAL A 29 -1.22 -12.32 -8.84
CA VAL A 29 -1.57 -12.68 -10.23
C VAL A 29 -0.75 -11.86 -11.23
N ALA A 30 -0.62 -10.55 -11.01
CA ALA A 30 0.15 -9.68 -11.90
C ALA A 30 1.65 -10.02 -11.88
N LEU A 31 2.22 -10.35 -10.72
CA LEU A 31 3.60 -10.79 -10.57
C LEU A 31 3.86 -12.11 -11.26
N ASP A 32 2.97 -13.10 -11.08
CA ASP A 32 3.09 -14.41 -11.75
C ASP A 32 3.05 -14.27 -13.26
N LEU A 33 2.11 -13.49 -13.80
CA LEU A 33 2.02 -13.19 -15.22
C LEU A 33 3.30 -12.50 -15.74
N MET A 34 3.83 -11.55 -14.98
CA MET A 34 5.08 -10.84 -15.33
C MET A 34 6.25 -11.81 -15.39
N CYS A 35 6.39 -12.72 -14.43
CA CYS A 35 7.43 -13.75 -14.40
C CYS A 35 7.31 -14.71 -15.60
N GLN A 36 6.11 -15.23 -15.86
CA GLN A 36 5.85 -16.13 -16.99
C GLN A 36 6.22 -15.46 -18.31
N ARG A 37 5.73 -14.24 -18.52
CA ARG A 37 6.03 -13.48 -19.73
C ARG A 37 7.52 -13.20 -19.91
N ALA A 38 8.22 -12.91 -18.82
CA ALA A 38 9.66 -12.65 -18.84
C ALA A 38 10.47 -13.88 -19.25
N LEU A 39 9.99 -15.08 -18.91
CA LEU A 39 10.62 -16.35 -19.33
C LEU A 39 10.33 -16.73 -20.79
N GLU A 40 9.15 -16.35 -21.32
CA GLU A 40 8.70 -16.78 -22.65
C GLU A 40 9.11 -15.81 -23.76
N ARG A 41 9.07 -14.51 -23.50
CA ARG A 41 9.25 -13.48 -24.54
C ARG A 41 10.70 -13.16 -24.78
N ARG A 42 11.11 -13.22 -26.06
CA ARG A 42 12.39 -12.69 -26.52
C ARG A 42 12.21 -11.34 -27.24
N ALA A 43 13.11 -10.42 -26.97
CA ALA A 43 13.21 -9.13 -27.64
C ALA A 43 14.69 -8.73 -27.75
N PHE A 44 15.08 -8.15 -28.89
CA PHE A 44 16.46 -7.72 -29.13
C PHE A 44 17.51 -8.80 -28.82
N GLY A 45 17.21 -10.05 -29.20
CA GLY A 45 18.17 -11.17 -29.17
C GLY A 45 18.21 -11.97 -27.85
N LYS A 46 17.55 -11.53 -26.75
CA LYS A 46 17.54 -12.23 -25.48
C LYS A 46 16.15 -12.29 -24.85
N TYR A 47 15.97 -13.13 -23.81
CA TYR A 47 14.72 -13.20 -23.05
C TYR A 47 14.53 -11.95 -22.19
N LEU A 48 13.26 -11.62 -21.87
CA LEU A 48 12.99 -10.43 -21.07
C LEU A 48 13.56 -10.52 -19.65
N HIS A 49 13.62 -11.70 -19.05
CA HIS A 49 14.23 -11.88 -17.72
C HIS A 49 15.74 -11.60 -17.67
N GLU A 50 16.43 -11.56 -18.83
CA GLU A 50 17.84 -11.23 -18.91
C GLU A 50 18.10 -9.70 -18.92
N TYR A 51 17.02 -8.88 -18.83
CA TYR A 51 17.12 -7.43 -18.68
C TYR A 51 17.05 -7.06 -17.21
N GLY A 52 18.06 -6.35 -16.69
CA GLY A 52 18.17 -6.02 -15.27
C GLY A 52 16.96 -5.30 -14.70
N ASN A 53 16.40 -4.33 -15.44
CA ASN A 53 15.21 -3.61 -15.01
C ASN A 53 13.97 -4.51 -14.83
N ILE A 54 13.83 -5.59 -15.61
CA ILE A 54 12.75 -6.56 -15.43
C ILE A 54 12.98 -7.37 -14.15
N GLY A 55 14.22 -7.81 -13.92
CA GLY A 55 14.60 -8.48 -12.67
C GLY A 55 14.34 -7.63 -11.44
N ASP A 56 14.72 -6.35 -11.49
CA ASP A 56 14.49 -5.38 -10.42
C ASP A 56 12.98 -5.21 -10.14
N TRP A 57 12.15 -5.08 -11.17
CA TRP A 57 10.70 -4.94 -11.01
C TRP A 57 10.06 -6.17 -10.36
N ILE A 58 10.51 -7.38 -10.71
CA ILE A 58 10.04 -8.63 -10.11
C ILE A 58 10.43 -8.69 -8.63
N ALA A 59 11.69 -8.37 -8.31
CA ALA A 59 12.19 -8.39 -6.94
C ALA A 59 11.48 -7.35 -6.04
N GLU A 60 11.36 -6.11 -6.52
CA GLU A 60 10.65 -5.05 -5.80
C GLU A 60 9.17 -5.41 -5.59
N ALA A 61 8.50 -5.95 -6.62
CA ALA A 61 7.11 -6.37 -6.49
C ALA A 61 6.94 -7.43 -5.39
N ARG A 62 7.82 -8.44 -5.32
CA ARG A 62 7.77 -9.45 -4.27
C ARG A 62 7.96 -8.85 -2.88
N ILE A 63 8.97 -7.99 -2.71
CA ILE A 63 9.26 -7.34 -1.43
C ILE A 63 8.06 -6.49 -0.97
N GLU A 64 7.51 -5.67 -1.86
CA GLU A 64 6.41 -4.77 -1.55
C GLU A 64 5.10 -5.51 -1.27
N ILE A 65 4.83 -6.62 -1.96
CA ILE A 65 3.67 -7.50 -1.67
C ILE A 65 3.76 -8.07 -0.26
N GLU A 66 4.92 -8.57 0.15
CA GLU A 66 5.09 -9.13 1.50
C GLU A 66 4.97 -8.06 2.59
N GLN A 67 5.54 -6.87 2.39
CA GLN A 67 5.36 -5.74 3.30
C GLN A 67 3.88 -5.36 3.46
N ALA A 68 3.16 -5.24 2.35
CA ALA A 68 1.75 -4.92 2.36
C ALA A 68 0.91 -6.02 3.02
N ARG A 69 1.20 -7.29 2.74
CA ARG A 69 0.54 -8.45 3.33
C ARG A 69 0.66 -8.45 4.84
N LEU A 70 1.87 -8.27 5.36
CA LEU A 70 2.13 -8.23 6.79
C LEU A 70 1.39 -7.08 7.48
N LEU A 71 1.32 -5.90 6.84
CA LEU A 71 0.57 -4.79 7.38
C LEU A 71 -0.94 -5.06 7.40
N VAL A 72 -1.49 -5.70 6.36
CA VAL A 72 -2.91 -6.09 6.30
C VAL A 72 -3.23 -7.14 7.36
N LEU A 73 -2.38 -8.16 7.52
CA LEU A 73 -2.55 -9.18 8.57
C LEU A 73 -2.49 -8.56 9.97
N LYS A 74 -1.53 -7.65 10.22
CA LYS A 74 -1.48 -6.89 11.46
C LYS A 74 -2.76 -6.09 11.70
N THR A 75 -3.28 -5.44 10.66
CA THR A 75 -4.52 -4.65 10.76
C THR A 75 -5.72 -5.53 11.10
N ALA A 76 -5.84 -6.70 10.46
CA ALA A 76 -6.89 -7.67 10.77
C ALA A 76 -6.80 -8.12 12.23
N TRP A 77 -5.60 -8.50 12.68
CA TRP A 77 -5.36 -8.87 14.07
C TRP A 77 -5.72 -7.73 15.05
N MET A 78 -5.35 -6.49 14.74
CA MET A 78 -5.71 -5.34 15.57
C MET A 78 -7.23 -5.17 15.69
N ILE A 79 -7.99 -5.36 14.61
CA ILE A 79 -9.46 -5.32 14.68
C ILE A 79 -10.01 -6.41 15.58
N ASP A 80 -9.45 -7.62 15.52
CA ASP A 80 -9.89 -8.73 16.38
C ASP A 80 -9.59 -8.44 17.88
N GLN A 81 -8.49 -7.75 18.19
CA GLN A 81 -8.09 -7.45 19.56
C GLN A 81 -8.82 -6.24 20.17
N VAL A 82 -8.92 -5.14 19.42
CA VAL A 82 -9.36 -3.85 19.96
C VAL A 82 -10.58 -3.26 19.24
N GLY A 83 -11.05 -3.92 18.21
CA GLY A 83 -12.21 -3.48 17.44
C GLY A 83 -11.88 -2.43 16.37
N ASN A 84 -12.84 -2.23 15.49
CA ASN A 84 -12.71 -1.38 14.29
C ASN A 84 -12.42 0.10 14.61
N ARG A 85 -12.93 0.59 15.73
CA ARG A 85 -12.76 2.00 16.13
C ARG A 85 -11.31 2.31 16.51
N GLU A 86 -10.71 1.46 17.29
CA GLU A 86 -9.35 1.67 17.79
C GLU A 86 -8.29 1.33 16.71
N ALA A 87 -8.59 0.39 15.80
CA ALA A 87 -7.73 0.02 14.68
C ALA A 87 -7.79 1.00 13.48
N ARG A 88 -8.41 2.18 13.61
CA ARG A 88 -8.59 3.15 12.50
C ARG A 88 -7.29 3.61 11.86
N ARG A 89 -6.22 3.72 12.63
CA ARG A 89 -4.91 4.10 12.11
C ARG A 89 -4.41 3.04 11.14
N GLU A 90 -4.39 1.79 11.55
CA GLU A 90 -3.95 0.65 10.77
C GLU A 90 -4.82 0.48 9.50
N ILE A 91 -6.14 0.62 9.64
CA ILE A 91 -7.08 0.60 8.49
C ILE A 91 -6.73 1.71 7.50
N SER A 92 -6.43 2.92 7.97
CA SER A 92 -6.03 4.03 7.08
C SER A 92 -4.68 3.77 6.42
N MET A 93 -3.73 3.15 7.14
CA MET A 93 -2.41 2.81 6.59
C MET A 93 -2.52 1.83 5.42
N ILE A 94 -3.27 0.73 5.58
CA ILE A 94 -3.43 -0.26 4.50
C ILE A 94 -4.20 0.31 3.30
N THR A 95 -5.19 1.15 3.54
CA THR A 95 -6.01 1.73 2.47
C THR A 95 -5.21 2.75 1.64
N ALA A 96 -4.28 3.48 2.27
CA ALA A 96 -3.38 4.39 1.56
C ALA A 96 -2.22 3.66 0.86
N LEU A 97 -1.83 2.45 1.32
CA LEU A 97 -0.67 1.73 0.79
C LEU A 97 -1.04 0.78 -0.36
N VAL A 98 -2.08 -0.05 -0.16
CA VAL A 98 -2.29 -1.24 -1.00
C VAL A 98 -2.82 -0.92 -2.39
N PRO A 99 -3.80 0.00 -2.60
CA PRO A 99 -4.28 0.32 -3.93
C PRO A 99 -3.23 0.95 -4.86
N PRO A 100 -2.41 1.92 -4.43
CA PRO A 100 -1.29 2.43 -5.23
C PRO A 100 -0.27 1.33 -5.57
N LEU A 101 0.02 0.43 -4.63
CA LEU A 101 0.90 -0.72 -4.87
C LEU A 101 0.36 -1.62 -5.98
N GLN A 102 -0.93 -1.96 -5.94
CA GLN A 102 -1.58 -2.74 -7.00
C GLN A 102 -1.41 -2.06 -8.37
N THR A 103 -1.71 -0.76 -8.44
CA THR A 103 -1.58 -0.01 -9.70
C THR A 103 -0.14 -0.03 -10.21
N LYS A 104 0.85 0.13 -9.33
CA LYS A 104 2.28 0.09 -9.65
C LYS A 104 2.69 -1.27 -10.22
N ILE A 105 2.35 -2.37 -9.54
CA ILE A 105 2.76 -3.73 -9.94
C ILE A 105 2.08 -4.12 -11.25
N VAL A 106 0.77 -3.88 -11.37
CA VAL A 106 0.02 -4.19 -12.60
C VAL A 106 0.52 -3.35 -13.77
N ASN A 107 0.88 -2.07 -13.56
CA ASN A 107 1.46 -1.23 -14.61
C ASN A 107 2.79 -1.81 -15.14
N ARG A 108 3.64 -2.35 -14.26
CA ARG A 108 4.88 -3.02 -14.64
C ARG A 108 4.62 -4.30 -15.45
N ALA A 109 3.63 -5.09 -15.01
CA ALA A 109 3.20 -6.28 -15.74
C ALA A 109 2.68 -5.93 -17.15
N ILE A 110 1.85 -4.90 -17.28
CA ILE A 110 1.41 -4.37 -18.58
C ILE A 110 2.62 -4.00 -19.46
N GLN A 111 3.61 -3.31 -18.91
CA GLN A 111 4.82 -2.94 -19.63
C GLN A 111 5.59 -4.15 -20.14
N VAL A 112 5.71 -5.22 -19.34
CA VAL A 112 6.38 -6.46 -19.74
C VAL A 112 5.59 -7.21 -20.83
N PHE A 113 4.26 -7.14 -20.81
CA PHE A 113 3.41 -7.71 -21.86
C PHE A 113 3.41 -6.88 -23.16
N GLY A 114 3.69 -5.58 -23.07
CA GLY A 114 3.57 -4.65 -24.19
C GLY A 114 2.10 -4.44 -24.59
N ALA A 115 1.80 -4.30 -25.88
CA ALA A 115 0.44 -4.07 -26.37
C ALA A 115 -0.57 -5.13 -25.90
N MET A 116 -0.15 -6.40 -25.76
CA MET A 116 -0.98 -7.48 -25.25
C MET A 116 -1.45 -7.22 -23.81
N GLY A 117 -0.65 -6.52 -23.01
CA GLY A 117 -1.02 -6.14 -21.63
C GLY A 117 -2.16 -5.13 -21.56
N LEU A 118 -2.50 -4.47 -22.66
CA LEU A 118 -3.63 -3.55 -22.79
C LEU A 118 -4.84 -4.18 -23.47
N SER A 119 -4.72 -5.44 -23.92
CA SER A 119 -5.80 -6.16 -24.58
C SER A 119 -6.63 -6.97 -23.58
N PRO A 120 -7.87 -7.37 -23.94
CA PRO A 120 -8.69 -8.26 -23.14
C PRO A 120 -8.16 -9.71 -23.05
N ASP A 121 -7.06 -10.03 -23.76
CA ASP A 121 -6.42 -11.35 -23.69
C ASP A 121 -5.70 -11.59 -22.36
N THR A 122 -5.52 -10.54 -21.57
CA THR A 122 -4.97 -10.59 -20.22
C THR A 122 -5.91 -9.92 -19.21
N PRO A 123 -5.90 -10.31 -17.94
CA PRO A 123 -6.67 -9.62 -16.91
C PRO A 123 -6.08 -8.24 -16.51
N LEU A 124 -4.89 -7.90 -17.00
CA LEU A 124 -4.12 -6.75 -16.54
C LEU A 124 -4.84 -5.41 -16.65
N PRO A 125 -5.54 -5.06 -17.77
CA PRO A 125 -6.26 -3.81 -17.85
C PRO A 125 -7.36 -3.66 -16.79
N TYR A 126 -8.08 -4.75 -16.53
CA TYR A 126 -9.09 -4.79 -15.47
C TYR A 126 -8.46 -4.62 -14.09
N LEU A 127 -7.38 -5.34 -13.79
CA LEU A 127 -6.68 -5.25 -12.52
C LEU A 127 -6.12 -3.84 -12.28
N TRP A 128 -5.62 -3.20 -13.31
CA TRP A 128 -5.12 -1.83 -13.25
C TRP A 128 -6.25 -0.84 -12.95
N SER A 129 -7.34 -0.91 -13.71
CA SER A 129 -8.52 -0.05 -13.52
C SER A 129 -9.11 -0.20 -12.13
N TRP A 130 -9.16 -1.44 -11.63
CA TRP A 130 -9.63 -1.73 -10.28
C TRP A 130 -8.72 -1.15 -9.20
N GLY A 131 -7.41 -1.31 -9.32
CA GLY A 131 -6.43 -0.69 -8.41
C GLY A 131 -6.56 0.83 -8.38
N ARG A 132 -6.78 1.46 -9.54
CA ARG A 132 -7.03 2.90 -9.61
C ARG A 132 -8.35 3.31 -8.98
N ALA A 133 -9.41 2.53 -9.17
CA ALA A 133 -10.71 2.78 -8.55
C ALA A 133 -10.63 2.73 -7.02
N LEU A 134 -9.88 1.78 -6.45
CA LEU A 134 -9.70 1.65 -5.00
C LEU A 134 -8.99 2.83 -4.35
N GLN A 135 -8.19 3.61 -5.09
CA GLN A 135 -7.60 4.86 -4.59
C GLN A 135 -8.61 5.99 -4.40
N ILE A 136 -9.85 5.78 -4.82
CA ILE A 136 -10.95 6.73 -4.73
C ILE A 136 -12.08 6.18 -3.85
N LEU A 137 -12.35 4.88 -3.97
CA LEU A 137 -13.42 4.19 -3.25
C LEU A 137 -13.13 4.14 -1.75
N ASP A 138 -14.21 4.19 -0.95
CA ASP A 138 -14.16 4.11 0.52
C ASP A 138 -13.31 5.20 1.18
N GLY A 139 -13.05 6.27 0.47
CA GLY A 139 -12.21 7.40 0.82
C GLY A 139 -10.95 7.48 -0.03
N PRO A 140 -10.65 8.64 -0.62
CA PRO A 140 -9.43 8.82 -1.40
C PRO A 140 -8.16 8.71 -0.56
N ASP A 141 -7.05 8.37 -1.20
CA ASP A 141 -5.74 8.18 -0.59
C ASP A 141 -5.37 9.35 0.35
N GLU A 142 -5.67 10.58 -0.03
CA GLU A 142 -5.37 11.80 0.74
C GLU A 142 -6.13 11.84 2.08
N VAL A 143 -7.36 11.31 2.13
CA VAL A 143 -8.14 11.23 3.38
C VAL A 143 -7.49 10.25 4.35
N HIS A 144 -7.02 9.11 3.85
CA HIS A 144 -6.36 8.09 4.66
C HIS A 144 -4.97 8.56 5.13
N LEU A 145 -4.16 9.15 4.25
CA LEU A 145 -2.86 9.76 4.60
C LEU A 145 -3.02 10.83 5.67
N ARG A 146 -4.01 11.72 5.51
CA ARG A 146 -4.33 12.74 6.52
C ARG A 146 -4.74 12.14 7.86
N ALA A 147 -5.48 11.03 7.84
CA ALA A 147 -5.87 10.34 9.07
C ALA A 147 -4.64 9.79 9.79
N VAL A 148 -3.73 9.10 9.09
CA VAL A 148 -2.47 8.58 9.65
C VAL A 148 -1.64 9.72 10.25
N ALA A 149 -1.43 10.81 9.49
CA ALA A 149 -0.66 11.96 9.97
C ALA A 149 -1.24 12.57 11.25
N ARG A 150 -2.58 12.70 11.34
CA ARG A 150 -3.24 13.20 12.54
C ARG A 150 -2.99 12.33 13.77
N TYR A 151 -3.01 11.00 13.60
CA TYR A 151 -2.72 10.07 14.70
C TYR A 151 -1.29 10.23 15.21
N GLU A 152 -0.30 10.33 14.32
CA GLU A 152 1.11 10.50 14.70
C GLU A 152 1.38 11.85 15.37
N ILE A 153 0.78 12.93 14.85
CA ILE A 153 0.91 14.27 15.45
C ILE A 153 0.29 14.30 16.84
N LYS A 154 -0.91 13.70 17.01
CA LYS A 154 -1.58 13.62 18.32
C LYS A 154 -0.74 12.85 19.33
N ARG A 155 -0.25 11.65 18.95
CA ARG A 155 0.63 10.83 19.78
C ARG A 155 1.88 11.61 20.22
N ALA A 156 2.56 12.26 19.28
CA ALA A 156 3.75 13.07 19.59
C ALA A 156 3.43 14.26 20.52
N GLY A 157 2.24 14.83 20.43
CA GLY A 157 1.78 15.89 21.34
C GLY A 157 1.53 15.38 22.76
N GLU A 158 0.95 14.20 22.89
CA GLU A 158 0.70 13.55 24.19
C GLU A 158 2.02 13.11 24.86
N GLU A 159 2.96 12.55 24.10
CA GLU A 159 4.29 12.16 24.57
C GLU A 159 5.16 13.36 24.99
N ARG A 160 4.97 14.54 24.40
CA ARG A 160 5.65 15.79 24.82
C ARG A 160 5.31 16.21 26.27
N GLY A 161 4.16 15.78 26.81
CA GLY A 161 3.81 15.96 28.21
C GLY A 161 4.62 15.07 29.18
N SER A 162 5.24 14.00 28.69
CA SER A 162 6.17 13.13 29.41
C SER A 162 7.58 13.43 28.95
N ASN A 163 8.30 14.26 29.63
CA ASN A 163 9.61 14.89 29.35
C ASN A 163 10.80 14.00 28.85
N VAL A 164 10.56 12.81 28.33
CA VAL A 164 11.62 11.82 28.03
C VAL A 164 12.51 12.20 26.83
N ILE A 165 11.95 12.87 25.80
CA ILE A 165 12.74 13.25 24.60
C ILE A 165 13.38 14.62 24.73
N SER A 166 12.80 15.52 25.55
CA SER A 166 13.29 16.90 25.71
C SER A 166 14.62 16.97 26.46
N GLU A 167 14.89 16.05 27.38
CA GLU A 167 16.16 16.04 28.15
C GLU A 167 17.32 15.44 27.34
N GLY A 168 17.13 14.33 26.63
CA GLY A 168 18.17 13.72 25.79
C GLY A 168 18.58 14.58 24.61
N TYR A 169 17.61 15.26 23.96
CA TYR A 169 17.87 16.13 22.82
C TYR A 169 18.47 17.49 23.22
N ARG A 170 18.17 17.98 24.43
CA ARG A 170 18.81 19.21 24.98
C ARG A 170 20.27 19.01 25.35
N GLN A 171 20.69 17.79 25.67
CA GLN A 171 22.11 17.48 25.96
C GLN A 171 22.96 17.34 24.70
N SER A 172 22.36 17.10 23.52
CA SER A 172 23.07 17.03 22.23
C SER A 172 23.06 18.36 21.47
N ARG A 173 23.08 19.49 22.16
CA ARG A 173 23.17 20.79 21.46
C ARG A 173 24.50 20.90 20.73
N TYR A 174 24.44 20.75 19.42
CA TYR A 174 25.47 21.28 18.54
C TYR A 174 25.56 22.79 18.81
N VAL A 175 26.61 23.22 19.47
CA VAL A 175 26.97 24.64 19.58
C VAL A 175 27.88 24.90 18.38
N PRO A 176 27.47 25.71 17.38
CA PRO A 176 28.36 26.07 16.29
C PRO A 176 29.57 26.81 16.84
N PRO A 177 30.78 26.62 16.27
CA PRO A 177 31.95 27.40 16.66
C PRO A 177 31.64 28.90 16.49
N ARG A 178 32.02 29.69 17.47
CA ARG A 178 31.94 31.16 17.36
C ARG A 178 33.04 31.60 16.38
N GLU A 179 32.64 32.32 15.34
CA GLU A 179 33.58 33.05 14.47
C GLU A 179 34.33 34.14 15.26
#